data_af3d50ddd869870a3e849814185c6e96
#
_entry.id   af3d50ddd869870a3e849814185c6e96
#
_cell.length_a   1.000
_cell.length_b   1.000
_cell.length_c   1.000
_cell.angle_alpha   90.00
_cell.angle_beta   90.00
_cell.angle_gamma   90.00
#
_symmetry.space_group_name_H-M   'P 1'
#
loop_
_entity.id
_entity.type
_entity.pdbx_description
1 polymer ?
#
loop_
_entity_poly.entity_id
_entity_poly.type
_entity_poly.pdbx_seq_one_letter_code
_entity_poly.pdbx_strand_id
1 'polypeptide(L)'
;GLLTVGIATAVQAFRNINKFIGQSVRTFRDYEFQMAKVRAITGANNTEFKLLSESAKELGRSTFFTAQQVAELQTNFGKLGFTTEEILNAQEATLQLATATDTDLARAATVAGAAVRGFGLDAAETQRVVDVMAVAFTSSALDIEKFQTSMTKVAPIAKAAGFSIEDTTAIMAQLSDAGIEASIAGTSLRNILLKMQDPNSDLVKSFGKTIHSLDELVPALTKFSKEGGDLAQIMEVVDLRQAAAFEQMITSRQRTIDLRDALVDANGAAEEMARIVGDTLEGAFKRLQSATQGFQIAFMEKFGGALKIITDSFATFLNKITDFIETPLS
;
A
#
# COMPACT_ATOMS: atom_id res chain seq x y z
N GLY A 1 45.29 -36.10 13.45
CA GLY A 1 44.02 -36.27 12.75
C GLY A 1 42.79 -35.68 13.48
N LEU A 2 42.45 -36.15 14.68
CA LEU A 2 41.22 -35.70 15.40
C LEU A 2 41.35 -34.29 16.01
N LEU A 3 42.49 -33.87 16.50
CA LEU A 3 42.77 -32.54 17.06
C LEU A 3 42.72 -31.45 15.98
N THR A 4 43.25 -31.71 14.79
CA THR A 4 43.19 -30.74 13.68
C THR A 4 41.79 -30.53 13.14
N VAL A 5 40.98 -31.59 13.10
CA VAL A 5 39.55 -31.49 12.71
C VAL A 5 38.77 -30.68 13.76
N GLY A 6 39.00 -30.93 15.05
CA GLY A 6 38.34 -30.18 16.14
C GLY A 6 38.67 -28.67 16.12
N ILE A 7 39.95 -28.31 15.87
CA ILE A 7 40.34 -26.89 15.77
C ILE A 7 39.73 -26.24 14.53
N ALA A 8 39.71 -26.92 13.39
CA ALA A 8 39.12 -26.40 12.16
C ALA A 8 37.59 -26.15 12.33
N THR A 9 36.88 -27.06 13.00
CA THR A 9 35.45 -26.93 13.30
C THR A 9 35.19 -25.77 14.26
N ALA A 10 36.00 -25.61 15.30
CA ALA A 10 35.88 -24.50 16.26
C ALA A 10 36.16 -23.14 15.59
N VAL A 11 37.17 -23.05 14.73
CA VAL A 11 37.45 -21.82 13.95
C VAL A 11 36.31 -21.48 13.02
N GLN A 12 35.74 -22.49 12.36
CA GLN A 12 34.60 -22.28 11.47
C GLN A 12 33.32 -21.83 12.24
N ALA A 13 33.07 -22.45 13.39
CA ALA A 13 31.96 -22.03 14.27
C ALA A 13 32.16 -20.58 14.74
N PHE A 14 33.36 -20.20 15.15
CA PHE A 14 33.67 -18.82 15.57
C PHE A 14 33.47 -17.81 14.41
N ARG A 15 33.89 -18.16 13.19
CA ARG A 15 33.67 -17.33 12.00
C ARG A 15 32.17 -17.14 11.72
N ASN A 16 31.38 -18.20 11.84
CA ASN A 16 29.94 -18.16 11.64
C ASN A 16 29.25 -17.30 12.69
N ILE A 17 29.66 -17.40 13.96
CA ILE A 17 29.14 -16.54 15.05
C ILE A 17 29.47 -15.07 14.79
N ASN A 18 30.73 -14.76 14.45
CA ASN A 18 31.11 -13.38 14.13
C ASN A 18 30.36 -12.82 12.93
N LYS A 19 30.13 -13.63 11.90
CA LYS A 19 29.32 -13.25 10.73
C LYS A 19 27.86 -12.96 11.16
N PHE A 20 27.28 -13.83 11.98
CA PHE A 20 25.93 -13.65 12.50
C PHE A 20 25.80 -12.37 13.33
N ILE A 21 26.72 -12.12 14.27
CA ILE A 21 26.75 -10.90 15.09
C ILE A 21 26.88 -9.67 14.19
N GLY A 22 27.81 -9.67 13.24
CA GLY A 22 28.00 -8.56 12.32
C GLY A 22 26.79 -8.28 11.42
N GLN A 23 26.05 -9.31 11.03
CA GLN A 23 24.78 -9.17 10.31
C GLN A 23 23.69 -8.60 11.24
N SER A 24 23.56 -9.12 12.46
CA SER A 24 22.56 -8.67 13.44
C SER A 24 22.74 -7.20 13.82
N VAL A 25 24.01 -6.75 13.99
CA VAL A 25 24.31 -5.33 14.24
C VAL A 25 23.86 -4.46 13.07
N ARG A 26 24.12 -4.86 11.82
CA ARG A 26 23.68 -4.10 10.64
C ARG A 26 22.16 -4.06 10.56
N THR A 27 21.49 -5.20 10.64
CA THR A 27 20.02 -5.29 10.61
C THR A 27 19.38 -4.43 11.68
N PHE A 28 19.89 -4.47 12.91
CA PHE A 28 19.37 -3.70 14.03
C PHE A 28 19.58 -2.18 13.82
N ARG A 29 20.76 -1.77 13.41
CA ARG A 29 21.07 -0.37 13.09
C ARG A 29 20.15 0.18 12.00
N ASP A 30 19.96 -0.60 10.93
CA ASP A 30 19.13 -0.17 9.80
C ASP A 30 17.65 -0.07 10.21
N TYR A 31 17.17 -0.98 11.06
CA TYR A 31 15.85 -0.92 11.68
C TYR A 31 15.71 0.30 12.62
N GLU A 32 16.66 0.51 13.55
CA GLU A 32 16.66 1.68 14.45
C GLU A 32 16.63 2.98 13.67
N PHE A 33 17.45 3.09 12.62
CA PHE A 33 17.47 4.28 11.77
C PHE A 33 16.13 4.52 11.08
N GLN A 34 15.50 3.47 10.60
CA GLN A 34 14.18 3.58 9.97
C GLN A 34 13.11 3.97 10.99
N MET A 35 13.13 3.39 12.19
CA MET A 35 12.24 3.78 13.29
C MET A 35 12.44 5.22 13.74
N ALA A 36 13.69 5.71 13.76
CA ALA A 36 13.96 7.12 14.02
C ALA A 36 13.33 8.05 12.97
N LYS A 37 13.31 7.64 11.69
CA LYS A 37 12.58 8.38 10.63
C LYS A 37 11.06 8.35 10.88
N VAL A 38 10.49 7.20 11.26
CA VAL A 38 9.08 7.09 11.63
C VAL A 38 8.75 8.13 12.68
N ARG A 39 9.52 8.16 13.79
CA ARG A 39 9.32 9.11 14.88
C ARG A 39 9.43 10.58 14.43
N ALA A 40 10.44 10.88 13.63
CA ALA A 40 10.67 12.25 13.14
C ALA A 40 9.55 12.76 12.23
N ILE A 41 8.96 11.88 11.42
CA ILE A 41 7.93 12.25 10.44
C ILE A 41 6.55 12.28 11.08
N THR A 42 6.23 11.30 11.96
CA THR A 42 4.92 11.22 12.62
C THR A 42 4.81 12.18 13.82
N GLY A 43 5.93 12.63 14.38
CA GLY A 43 5.95 13.38 15.64
C GLY A 43 5.55 12.53 16.87
N ALA A 44 5.56 11.20 16.75
CA ALA A 44 5.09 10.27 17.74
C ALA A 44 5.77 10.48 19.11
N ASN A 45 4.97 10.57 20.17
CA ASN A 45 5.46 10.56 21.54
C ASN A 45 6.02 9.17 21.93
N ASN A 46 6.54 9.00 23.14
CA ASN A 46 7.19 7.75 23.55
C ASN A 46 6.23 6.53 23.51
N THR A 47 4.97 6.73 23.87
CA THR A 47 3.96 5.65 23.88
C THR A 47 3.57 5.27 22.46
N GLU A 48 3.29 6.24 21.61
CA GLU A 48 2.96 6.06 20.20
C GLU A 48 4.12 5.42 19.43
N PHE A 49 5.34 5.90 19.66
CA PHE A 49 6.55 5.30 19.07
C PHE A 49 6.72 3.83 19.46
N LYS A 50 6.44 3.49 20.72
CA LYS A 50 6.48 2.10 21.17
C LYS A 50 5.47 1.24 20.42
N LEU A 51 4.21 1.71 20.26
CA LEU A 51 3.18 1.01 19.51
C LEU A 51 3.59 0.78 18.05
N LEU A 52 4.10 1.81 17.37
CA LEU A 52 4.59 1.69 15.99
C LEU A 52 5.74 0.69 15.87
N SER A 53 6.70 0.74 16.82
CA SER A 53 7.84 -0.19 16.83
C SER A 53 7.42 -1.65 17.09
N GLU A 54 6.51 -1.88 18.04
CA GLU A 54 5.99 -3.21 18.35
C GLU A 54 5.21 -3.78 17.17
N SER A 55 4.37 -2.97 16.55
CA SER A 55 3.62 -3.35 15.35
C SER A 55 4.54 -3.65 14.16
N ALA A 56 5.58 -2.84 13.92
CA ALA A 56 6.54 -3.11 12.86
C ALA A 56 7.26 -4.46 13.05
N LYS A 57 7.62 -4.79 14.29
CA LYS A 57 8.24 -6.09 14.61
C LYS A 57 7.25 -7.25 14.48
N GLU A 58 6.01 -7.07 14.90
CA GLU A 58 4.99 -8.11 14.80
C GLU A 58 4.65 -8.43 13.35
N LEU A 59 4.32 -7.40 12.56
CA LEU A 59 4.05 -7.58 11.13
C LEU A 59 5.29 -8.07 10.37
N GLY A 60 6.49 -7.67 10.80
CA GLY A 60 7.75 -8.18 10.28
C GLY A 60 7.99 -9.67 10.56
N ARG A 61 7.32 -10.27 11.55
CA ARG A 61 7.39 -11.71 11.85
C ARG A 61 6.26 -12.51 11.20
N SER A 62 5.09 -11.89 11.07
CA SER A 62 3.86 -12.55 10.61
C SER A 62 3.61 -12.45 9.11
N THR A 63 4.32 -11.54 8.41
CA THR A 63 4.12 -11.30 6.97
C THR A 63 5.37 -11.60 6.13
N PHE A 64 5.30 -11.31 4.82
CA PHE A 64 6.44 -11.43 3.89
C PHE A 64 7.43 -10.28 3.98
N PHE A 65 7.10 -9.26 4.75
CA PHE A 65 7.89 -8.04 4.87
C PHE A 65 8.69 -8.03 6.16
N THR A 66 9.86 -7.46 6.13
CA THR A 66 10.71 -7.30 7.31
C THR A 66 10.22 -6.15 8.19
N ALA A 67 10.58 -6.15 9.48
CA ALA A 67 10.26 -5.06 10.40
C ALA A 67 10.75 -3.68 9.87
N GLN A 68 11.89 -3.65 9.19
CA GLN A 68 12.40 -2.45 8.55
C GLN A 68 11.49 -1.96 7.42
N GLN A 69 10.99 -2.87 6.57
CA GLN A 69 10.06 -2.54 5.49
C GLN A 69 8.71 -2.07 6.03
N VAL A 70 8.20 -2.67 7.11
CA VAL A 70 6.99 -2.17 7.79
C VAL A 70 7.22 -0.77 8.36
N ALA A 71 8.38 -0.50 8.97
CA ALA A 71 8.72 0.85 9.41
C ALA A 71 8.84 1.86 8.25
N GLU A 72 9.27 1.42 7.07
CA GLU A 72 9.25 2.24 5.85
C GLU A 72 7.82 2.55 5.40
N LEU A 73 6.92 1.56 5.44
CA LEU A 73 5.48 1.74 5.20
C LEU A 73 4.90 2.78 6.17
N GLN A 74 5.16 2.66 7.48
CA GLN A 74 4.74 3.63 8.50
C GLN A 74 5.26 5.04 8.19
N THR A 75 6.51 5.15 7.73
CA THR A 75 7.11 6.42 7.28
C THR A 75 6.31 7.03 6.12
N ASN A 76 5.91 6.23 5.15
CA ASN A 76 5.16 6.69 3.98
C ASN A 76 3.76 7.18 4.37
N PHE A 77 3.06 6.47 5.25
CA PHE A 77 1.79 6.95 5.80
C PHE A 77 1.96 8.25 6.62
N GLY A 78 3.01 8.36 7.42
CA GLY A 78 3.32 9.59 8.15
C GLY A 78 3.52 10.79 7.22
N LYS A 79 4.19 10.61 6.05
CA LYS A 79 4.32 11.65 5.02
C LYS A 79 2.98 12.03 4.40
N LEU A 80 2.01 11.14 4.35
CA LEU A 80 0.64 11.40 3.91
C LEU A 80 -0.22 12.05 5.01
N GLY A 81 0.36 12.35 6.17
CA GLY A 81 -0.32 13.01 7.28
C GLY A 81 -1.19 12.08 8.12
N PHE A 82 -0.95 10.76 8.07
CA PHE A 82 -1.63 9.81 8.93
C PHE A 82 -1.10 9.91 10.36
N THR A 83 -2.00 9.91 11.33
CA THR A 83 -1.67 9.80 12.76
C THR A 83 -1.17 8.40 13.10
N THR A 84 -0.61 8.22 14.29
CA THR A 84 -0.19 6.89 14.77
C THR A 84 -1.31 5.86 14.72
N GLU A 85 -2.51 6.21 15.17
CA GLU A 85 -3.68 5.33 15.16
C GLU A 85 -4.09 4.96 13.72
N GLU A 86 -4.16 5.94 12.84
CA GLU A 86 -4.47 5.73 11.43
C GLU A 86 -3.44 4.83 10.72
N ILE A 87 -2.14 4.98 11.05
CA ILE A 87 -1.07 4.11 10.53
C ILE A 87 -1.27 2.67 10.98
N LEU A 88 -1.53 2.47 12.29
CA LEU A 88 -1.75 1.14 12.86
C LEU A 88 -2.97 0.44 12.23
N ASN A 89 -4.03 1.19 11.93
CA ASN A 89 -5.23 0.67 11.29
C ASN A 89 -5.03 0.33 9.80
N ALA A 90 -4.19 1.09 9.08
CA ALA A 90 -4.04 0.96 7.62
C ALA A 90 -2.93 -0.01 7.19
N GLN A 91 -1.93 -0.26 8.03
CA GLN A 91 -0.67 -0.90 7.61
C GLN A 91 -0.86 -2.35 7.15
N GLU A 92 -1.64 -3.16 7.87
CA GLU A 92 -1.81 -4.59 7.57
C GLU A 92 -2.50 -4.80 6.21
N ALA A 93 -3.62 -4.11 5.97
CA ALA A 93 -4.31 -4.14 4.69
C ALA A 93 -3.39 -3.71 3.53
N THR A 94 -2.53 -2.72 3.77
CA THR A 94 -1.58 -2.25 2.75
C THR A 94 -0.47 -3.26 2.46
N LEU A 95 -0.02 -4.03 3.45
CA LEU A 95 0.90 -5.16 3.23
C LEU A 95 0.23 -6.27 2.40
N GLN A 96 -1.05 -6.54 2.64
CA GLN A 96 -1.84 -7.47 1.82
C GLN A 96 -1.93 -6.98 0.38
N LEU A 97 -2.25 -5.70 0.15
CA LEU A 97 -2.28 -5.10 -1.19
C LEU A 97 -0.93 -5.24 -1.90
N ALA A 98 0.17 -4.90 -1.23
CA ALA A 98 1.51 -5.01 -1.80
C ALA A 98 1.86 -6.44 -2.18
N THR A 99 1.48 -7.42 -1.34
CA THR A 99 1.67 -8.85 -1.63
C THR A 99 0.80 -9.32 -2.80
N ALA A 100 -0.49 -8.96 -2.78
CA ALA A 100 -1.47 -9.37 -3.77
C ALA A 100 -1.15 -8.85 -5.17
N THR A 101 -0.58 -7.65 -5.27
CA THR A 101 -0.30 -6.97 -6.54
C THR A 101 1.18 -7.01 -6.96
N ASP A 102 2.03 -7.68 -6.18
CA ASP A 102 3.51 -7.69 -6.35
C ASP A 102 4.09 -6.26 -6.52
N THR A 103 3.59 -5.33 -5.71
CA THR A 103 3.93 -3.90 -5.77
C THR A 103 4.80 -3.52 -4.57
N ASP A 104 5.71 -2.56 -4.75
CA ASP A 104 6.49 -2.03 -3.65
C ASP A 104 5.62 -1.33 -2.59
N LEU A 105 6.06 -1.38 -1.32
CA LEU A 105 5.30 -0.86 -0.19
C LEU A 105 5.05 0.65 -0.26
N ALA A 106 5.97 1.41 -0.85
CA ALA A 106 5.81 2.86 -0.95
C ALA A 106 4.66 3.20 -1.90
N ARG A 107 4.55 2.47 -3.01
CA ARG A 107 3.42 2.60 -3.96
C ARG A 107 2.12 2.13 -3.32
N ALA A 108 2.10 0.94 -2.71
CA ALA A 108 0.91 0.42 -2.04
C ALA A 108 0.38 1.41 -0.98
N ALA A 109 1.26 1.97 -0.14
CA ALA A 109 0.90 3.00 0.85
C ALA A 109 0.35 4.26 0.19
N THR A 110 0.99 4.73 -0.90
CA THR A 110 0.55 5.92 -1.61
C THR A 110 -0.84 5.73 -2.21
N VAL A 111 -1.08 4.57 -2.84
CA VAL A 111 -2.36 4.30 -3.51
C VAL A 111 -3.48 4.09 -2.48
N ALA A 112 -3.27 3.23 -1.47
CA ALA A 112 -4.26 2.98 -0.43
C ALA A 112 -4.55 4.26 0.38
N GLY A 113 -3.51 4.98 0.82
CA GLY A 113 -3.66 6.21 1.58
C GLY A 113 -4.33 7.33 0.79
N ALA A 114 -3.99 7.49 -0.50
CA ALA A 114 -4.63 8.49 -1.36
C ALA A 114 -6.11 8.14 -1.63
N ALA A 115 -6.47 6.86 -1.77
CA ALA A 115 -7.84 6.43 -1.94
C ALA A 115 -8.67 6.71 -0.67
N VAL A 116 -8.18 6.31 0.51
CA VAL A 116 -8.81 6.61 1.81
C VAL A 116 -9.03 8.12 1.97
N ARG A 117 -8.00 8.93 1.77
CA ARG A 117 -8.09 10.40 1.88
C ARG A 117 -8.97 11.02 0.80
N GLY A 118 -8.86 10.55 -0.46
CA GLY A 118 -9.61 11.07 -1.60
C GLY A 118 -11.11 10.90 -1.45
N PHE A 119 -11.56 9.75 -0.93
CA PHE A 119 -12.95 9.48 -0.61
C PHE A 119 -13.33 9.94 0.81
N GLY A 120 -12.37 10.45 1.61
CA GLY A 120 -12.59 10.92 2.99
C GLY A 120 -13.12 9.83 3.91
N LEU A 121 -12.60 8.62 3.73
CA LEU A 121 -12.87 7.46 4.55
C LEU A 121 -12.02 7.50 5.82
N ASP A 122 -12.44 6.79 6.85
CA ASP A 122 -11.60 6.54 8.02
C ASP A 122 -10.47 5.56 7.66
N ALA A 123 -9.32 5.69 8.31
CA ALA A 123 -8.20 4.78 8.11
C ALA A 123 -8.52 3.32 8.49
N ALA A 124 -9.50 3.11 9.38
CA ALA A 124 -10.02 1.78 9.69
C ALA A 124 -10.73 1.11 8.49
N GLU A 125 -11.15 1.89 7.49
CA GLU A 125 -11.75 1.38 6.27
C GLU A 125 -10.71 0.99 5.20
N THR A 126 -9.40 1.08 5.51
CA THR A 126 -8.35 0.73 4.53
C THR A 126 -8.47 -0.72 4.05
N GLN A 127 -8.91 -1.65 4.91
CA GLN A 127 -9.15 -3.04 4.49
C GLN A 127 -10.22 -3.10 3.39
N ARG A 128 -11.36 -2.43 3.57
CA ARG A 128 -12.41 -2.34 2.54
C ARG A 128 -11.88 -1.75 1.23
N VAL A 129 -11.11 -0.67 1.31
CA VAL A 129 -10.51 -0.02 0.13
C VAL A 129 -9.58 -0.98 -0.62
N VAL A 130 -8.75 -1.72 0.11
CA VAL A 130 -7.81 -2.69 -0.45
C VAL A 130 -8.54 -3.91 -1.04
N ASP A 131 -9.60 -4.39 -0.40
CA ASP A 131 -10.44 -5.48 -0.91
C ASP A 131 -11.13 -5.09 -2.23
N VAL A 132 -11.67 -3.87 -2.31
CA VAL A 132 -12.21 -3.29 -3.56
C VAL A 132 -11.16 -3.28 -4.67
N MET A 133 -9.92 -2.87 -4.37
CA MET A 133 -8.82 -2.89 -5.33
C MET A 133 -8.50 -4.33 -5.79
N ALA A 134 -8.41 -5.27 -4.86
CA ALA A 134 -8.08 -6.67 -5.16
C ALA A 134 -9.10 -7.30 -6.12
N VAL A 135 -10.40 -7.12 -5.85
CA VAL A 135 -11.46 -7.62 -6.75
C VAL A 135 -11.43 -6.89 -8.09
N ALA A 136 -11.30 -5.56 -8.10
CA ALA A 136 -11.26 -4.80 -9.35
C ALA A 136 -10.10 -5.21 -10.25
N PHE A 137 -8.88 -5.41 -9.69
CA PHE A 137 -7.69 -5.77 -10.45
C PHE A 137 -7.71 -7.21 -10.98
N THR A 138 -8.47 -8.10 -10.35
CA THR A 138 -8.64 -9.49 -10.82
C THR A 138 -9.81 -9.64 -11.79
N SER A 139 -10.76 -8.69 -11.80
CA SER A 139 -12.01 -8.77 -12.58
C SER A 139 -12.05 -7.82 -13.77
N SER A 140 -10.98 -7.07 -14.03
CA SER A 140 -10.92 -6.09 -15.12
C SER A 140 -9.49 -5.84 -15.59
N ALA A 141 -9.35 -5.01 -16.63
CA ALA A 141 -8.05 -4.51 -17.09
C ALA A 141 -7.47 -3.38 -16.24
N LEU A 142 -8.12 -3.04 -15.12
CA LEU A 142 -7.61 -2.08 -14.15
C LEU A 142 -6.46 -2.70 -13.36
N ASP A 143 -5.40 -1.95 -13.13
CA ASP A 143 -4.26 -2.31 -12.29
C ASP A 143 -3.97 -1.17 -11.29
N ILE A 144 -3.01 -1.37 -10.40
CA ILE A 144 -2.68 -0.39 -9.36
C ILE A 144 -2.22 0.96 -9.91
N GLU A 145 -1.53 0.97 -11.07
CA GLU A 145 -1.04 2.20 -11.70
C GLU A 145 -2.18 2.99 -12.35
N LYS A 146 -3.04 2.28 -13.09
CA LYS A 146 -4.25 2.86 -13.69
C LYS A 146 -5.21 3.37 -12.64
N PHE A 147 -5.40 2.60 -11.56
CA PHE A 147 -6.21 3.00 -10.42
C PHE A 147 -5.66 4.29 -9.80
N GLN A 148 -4.37 4.34 -9.45
CA GLN A 148 -3.73 5.53 -8.90
C GLN A 148 -3.92 6.75 -9.79
N THR A 149 -3.63 6.59 -11.09
CA THR A 149 -3.69 7.67 -12.08
C THR A 149 -5.11 8.23 -12.22
N SER A 150 -6.11 7.36 -12.35
CA SER A 150 -7.50 7.77 -12.52
C SER A 150 -8.10 8.33 -11.23
N MET A 151 -7.88 7.68 -10.09
CA MET A 151 -8.45 8.11 -8.79
C MET A 151 -7.89 9.45 -8.33
N THR A 152 -6.63 9.76 -8.62
CA THR A 152 -6.07 11.10 -8.38
C THR A 152 -6.88 12.22 -9.05
N LYS A 153 -7.54 11.92 -10.17
CA LYS A 153 -8.36 12.90 -10.92
C LYS A 153 -9.81 12.95 -10.43
N VAL A 154 -10.38 11.79 -10.08
CA VAL A 154 -11.83 11.66 -9.91
C VAL A 154 -12.28 11.54 -8.44
N ALA A 155 -11.48 10.96 -7.54
CA ALA A 155 -11.94 10.61 -6.19
C ALA A 155 -12.56 11.77 -5.39
N PRO A 156 -11.97 12.98 -5.32
CA PRO A 156 -12.58 14.08 -4.57
C PRO A 156 -13.94 14.52 -5.13
N ILE A 157 -14.10 14.47 -6.46
CA ILE A 157 -15.34 14.87 -7.13
C ILE A 157 -16.39 13.75 -7.01
N ALA A 158 -15.98 12.47 -7.14
CA ALA A 158 -16.86 11.33 -6.93
C ALA A 158 -17.47 11.36 -5.52
N LYS A 159 -16.63 11.55 -4.49
CA LYS A 159 -17.09 11.76 -3.11
C LYS A 159 -18.09 12.92 -2.99
N ALA A 160 -17.74 14.09 -3.54
CA ALA A 160 -18.61 15.27 -3.47
C ALA A 160 -19.93 15.06 -4.20
N ALA A 161 -19.94 14.26 -5.27
CA ALA A 161 -21.12 13.88 -6.02
C ALA A 161 -21.96 12.76 -5.35
N GLY A 162 -21.47 12.12 -4.27
CA GLY A 162 -22.16 11.06 -3.55
C GLY A 162 -21.83 9.64 -4.00
N PHE A 163 -20.89 9.49 -4.96
CA PHE A 163 -20.44 8.17 -5.43
C PHE A 163 -19.47 7.53 -4.44
N SER A 164 -19.70 6.27 -4.13
CA SER A 164 -18.80 5.47 -3.30
C SER A 164 -17.49 5.11 -4.03
N ILE A 165 -16.54 4.56 -3.29
CA ILE A 165 -15.32 4.01 -3.91
C ILE A 165 -15.64 2.83 -4.81
N GLU A 166 -16.61 1.98 -4.44
CA GLU A 166 -17.08 0.84 -5.23
C GLU A 166 -17.72 1.31 -6.55
N ASP A 167 -18.63 2.29 -6.49
CA ASP A 167 -19.25 2.88 -7.67
C ASP A 167 -18.20 3.43 -8.64
N THR A 168 -17.29 4.23 -8.10
CA THR A 168 -16.24 4.88 -8.90
C THR A 168 -15.27 3.88 -9.50
N THR A 169 -14.86 2.87 -8.71
CA THR A 169 -13.94 1.81 -9.15
C THR A 169 -14.58 0.94 -10.23
N ALA A 170 -15.86 0.59 -10.08
CA ALA A 170 -16.59 -0.19 -11.08
C ALA A 170 -16.67 0.54 -12.44
N ILE A 171 -16.97 1.85 -12.43
CA ILE A 171 -16.95 2.66 -13.66
C ILE A 171 -15.54 2.69 -14.26
N MET A 172 -14.51 2.96 -13.45
CA MET A 172 -13.13 3.03 -13.93
C MET A 172 -12.64 1.69 -14.51
N ALA A 173 -13.05 0.57 -13.91
CA ALA A 173 -12.74 -0.76 -14.41
C ALA A 173 -13.32 -0.98 -15.83
N GLN A 174 -14.58 -0.60 -16.06
CA GLN A 174 -15.21 -0.72 -17.37
C GLN A 174 -14.60 0.22 -18.41
N LEU A 175 -14.15 1.41 -18.01
CA LEU A 175 -13.42 2.32 -18.92
C LEU A 175 -12.03 1.74 -19.28
N SER A 176 -11.38 1.09 -18.32
CA SER A 176 -10.09 0.40 -18.53
C SER A 176 -10.24 -0.81 -19.45
N ASP A 177 -11.32 -1.61 -19.30
CA ASP A 177 -11.65 -2.75 -20.18
C ASP A 177 -11.89 -2.31 -21.62
N ALA A 178 -12.41 -1.11 -21.82
CA ALA A 178 -12.58 -0.50 -23.14
C ALA A 178 -11.27 0.08 -23.72
N GLY A 179 -10.15 -0.04 -23.01
CA GLY A 179 -8.85 0.48 -23.45
C GLY A 179 -8.69 1.99 -23.35
N ILE A 180 -9.57 2.67 -22.59
CA ILE A 180 -9.45 4.13 -22.36
C ILE A 180 -8.30 4.35 -21.38
N GLU A 181 -7.35 5.20 -21.79
CA GLU A 181 -6.15 5.53 -20.98
C GLU A 181 -6.57 6.11 -19.60
N ALA A 182 -5.90 5.70 -18.52
CA ALA A 182 -6.33 5.95 -17.14
C ALA A 182 -6.48 7.44 -16.80
N SER A 183 -5.60 8.31 -17.30
CA SER A 183 -5.68 9.75 -17.07
C SER A 183 -6.85 10.38 -17.82
N ILE A 184 -7.14 9.89 -19.04
CA ILE A 184 -8.29 10.31 -19.84
C ILE A 184 -9.57 9.82 -19.18
N ALA A 185 -9.64 8.56 -18.76
CA ALA A 185 -10.78 7.97 -18.08
C ALA A 185 -11.14 8.73 -16.79
N GLY A 186 -10.13 8.97 -15.92
CA GLY A 186 -10.32 9.73 -14.68
C GLY A 186 -10.77 11.17 -14.91
N THR A 187 -10.21 11.85 -15.92
CA THR A 187 -10.59 13.22 -16.25
C THR A 187 -12.00 13.26 -16.86
N SER A 188 -12.32 12.30 -17.73
CA SER A 188 -13.65 12.21 -18.34
C SER A 188 -14.72 11.94 -17.31
N LEU A 189 -14.52 10.95 -16.43
CA LEU A 189 -15.47 10.64 -15.37
C LEU A 189 -15.66 11.85 -14.43
N ARG A 190 -14.57 12.50 -14.01
CA ARG A 190 -14.65 13.73 -13.21
C ARG A 190 -15.55 14.78 -13.85
N ASN A 191 -15.36 15.06 -15.14
CA ASN A 191 -16.11 16.10 -15.84
C ASN A 191 -17.57 15.68 -16.05
N ILE A 192 -17.85 14.41 -16.31
CA ILE A 192 -19.20 13.86 -16.40
C ILE A 192 -19.91 14.00 -15.04
N LEU A 193 -19.25 13.64 -13.94
CA LEU A 193 -19.79 13.80 -12.58
C LEU A 193 -20.10 15.26 -12.26
N LEU A 194 -19.22 16.20 -12.62
CA LEU A 194 -19.48 17.63 -12.44
C LEU A 194 -20.73 18.10 -13.22
N LYS A 195 -20.88 17.63 -14.47
CA LYS A 195 -22.10 17.93 -15.25
C LYS A 195 -23.35 17.32 -14.65
N MET A 196 -23.26 16.13 -14.04
CA MET A 196 -24.38 15.47 -13.34
C MET A 196 -24.82 16.21 -12.08
N GLN A 197 -23.96 17.07 -11.52
CA GLN A 197 -24.29 17.88 -10.33
C GLN A 197 -24.77 19.29 -10.68
N ASP A 198 -24.64 19.74 -11.95
CA ASP A 198 -25.15 21.05 -12.38
C ASP A 198 -26.61 20.95 -12.87
N PRO A 199 -27.58 21.49 -12.13
CA PRO A 199 -29.00 21.43 -12.54
C PRO A 199 -29.30 22.09 -13.89
N ASN A 200 -28.42 23.00 -14.36
CA ASN A 200 -28.57 23.69 -15.62
C ASN A 200 -27.90 22.95 -16.80
N SER A 201 -27.12 21.90 -16.53
CA SER A 201 -26.48 21.13 -17.59
C SER A 201 -27.50 20.41 -18.47
N ASP A 202 -27.18 20.24 -19.76
CA ASP A 202 -28.03 19.49 -20.68
C ASP A 202 -28.08 18.00 -20.30
N LEU A 203 -27.05 17.48 -19.64
CA LEU A 203 -27.01 16.12 -19.10
C LEU A 203 -28.06 15.92 -18.00
N VAL A 204 -28.16 16.83 -17.03
CA VAL A 204 -29.21 16.78 -15.97
C VAL A 204 -30.58 16.97 -16.54
N LYS A 205 -30.76 17.87 -17.53
CA LYS A 205 -32.05 18.04 -18.22
C LYS A 205 -32.48 16.74 -18.91
N SER A 206 -31.55 16.03 -19.57
CA SER A 206 -31.83 14.75 -20.24
C SER A 206 -32.17 13.63 -19.24
N PHE A 207 -31.54 13.61 -18.08
CA PHE A 207 -31.82 12.65 -17.02
C PHE A 207 -33.09 12.98 -16.22
N GLY A 208 -33.45 14.26 -16.17
CA GLY A 208 -34.60 14.80 -15.40
C GLY A 208 -34.29 15.03 -13.91
N LYS A 209 -33.06 14.72 -13.45
CA LYS A 209 -32.57 14.95 -12.08
C LYS A 209 -31.05 14.93 -12.01
N THR A 210 -30.47 15.46 -10.94
CA THR A 210 -29.06 15.19 -10.54
C THR A 210 -28.90 13.74 -10.13
N ILE A 211 -27.70 13.20 -10.26
CA ILE A 211 -27.36 11.78 -10.00
C ILE A 211 -26.31 11.71 -8.90
N HIS A 212 -26.54 10.90 -7.87
CA HIS A 212 -25.70 10.82 -6.67
C HIS A 212 -25.17 9.40 -6.35
N SER A 213 -25.50 8.41 -7.18
CA SER A 213 -25.01 7.04 -7.00
C SER A 213 -25.09 6.28 -8.33
N LEU A 214 -24.44 5.11 -8.39
CA LEU A 214 -24.54 4.22 -9.53
C LEU A 214 -25.96 3.66 -9.68
N ASP A 215 -26.69 3.45 -8.57
CA ASP A 215 -28.09 2.99 -8.59
C ASP A 215 -29.03 4.00 -9.25
N GLU A 216 -28.72 5.28 -9.19
CA GLU A 216 -29.44 6.32 -9.90
C GLU A 216 -28.94 6.50 -11.33
N LEU A 217 -27.64 6.32 -11.56
CA LEU A 217 -26.99 6.51 -12.85
C LEU A 217 -27.44 5.46 -13.87
N VAL A 218 -27.49 4.18 -13.50
CA VAL A 218 -27.79 3.07 -14.44
C VAL A 218 -29.19 3.18 -15.03
N PRO A 219 -30.26 3.46 -14.24
CA PRO A 219 -31.58 3.76 -14.81
C PRO A 219 -31.60 5.00 -15.73
N ALA A 220 -30.88 6.06 -15.36
CA ALA A 220 -30.81 7.29 -16.18
C ALA A 220 -30.10 7.03 -17.54
N LEU A 221 -28.99 6.32 -17.54
CA LEU A 221 -28.31 5.90 -18.78
C LEU A 221 -29.16 4.95 -19.61
N THR A 222 -29.95 4.07 -18.97
CA THR A 222 -30.87 3.17 -19.66
C THR A 222 -31.99 3.93 -20.34
N LYS A 223 -32.56 4.93 -19.67
CA LYS A 223 -33.57 5.82 -20.23
C LYS A 223 -32.99 6.61 -21.42
N PHE A 224 -31.87 7.28 -21.19
CA PHE A 224 -31.16 8.05 -22.24
C PHE A 224 -30.91 7.21 -23.49
N SER A 225 -30.39 6.00 -23.36
CA SER A 225 -30.15 5.08 -24.47
C SER A 225 -31.43 4.68 -25.22
N LYS A 226 -32.57 4.51 -24.53
CA LYS A 226 -33.86 4.15 -25.14
C LYS A 226 -34.53 5.31 -25.85
N GLU A 227 -34.29 6.53 -25.41
CA GLU A 227 -34.87 7.75 -25.98
C GLU A 227 -34.12 8.28 -27.21
N GLY A 228 -33.15 7.49 -27.72
CA GLY A 228 -32.40 7.79 -28.94
C GLY A 228 -31.00 8.31 -28.69
N GLY A 229 -30.41 8.06 -27.49
CA GLY A 229 -29.06 8.49 -27.09
C GLY A 229 -27.96 7.96 -27.98
N ASP A 230 -27.93 8.45 -29.21
CA ASP A 230 -26.86 8.20 -30.18
C ASP A 230 -25.66 9.12 -29.96
N LEU A 231 -24.60 8.96 -30.75
CA LEU A 231 -23.38 9.73 -30.62
C LEU A 231 -23.62 11.26 -30.76
N ALA A 232 -24.60 11.68 -31.59
CA ALA A 232 -24.93 13.10 -31.74
C ALA A 232 -25.51 13.67 -30.44
N GLN A 233 -26.47 12.98 -29.83
CA GLN A 233 -27.02 13.38 -28.54
C GLN A 233 -26.00 13.30 -27.40
N ILE A 234 -25.10 12.30 -27.43
CA ILE A 234 -23.99 12.24 -26.46
C ILE A 234 -23.15 13.51 -26.54
N MET A 235 -22.79 13.96 -27.74
CA MET A 235 -22.00 15.17 -27.95
C MET A 235 -22.73 16.47 -27.56
N GLU A 236 -24.05 16.46 -27.48
CA GLU A 236 -24.85 17.59 -26.95
C GLU A 236 -24.81 17.67 -25.42
N VAL A 237 -24.85 16.53 -24.73
CA VAL A 237 -24.92 16.48 -23.26
C VAL A 237 -23.55 16.45 -22.56
N VAL A 238 -22.51 15.91 -23.24
CA VAL A 238 -21.11 15.92 -22.75
C VAL A 238 -20.19 16.52 -23.82
N ASP A 239 -19.00 17.01 -23.39
CA ASP A 239 -18.03 17.51 -24.34
C ASP A 239 -17.45 16.37 -25.19
N LEU A 240 -17.02 16.68 -26.39
CA LEU A 240 -16.44 15.71 -27.34
C LEU A 240 -15.34 14.80 -26.72
N ARG A 241 -14.54 15.38 -25.80
CA ARG A 241 -13.48 14.64 -25.11
C ARG A 241 -13.99 13.58 -24.15
N GLN A 242 -15.21 13.72 -23.63
CA GLN A 242 -15.86 12.75 -22.73
C GLN A 242 -16.79 11.79 -23.45
N ALA A 243 -17.09 12.03 -24.74
CA ALA A 243 -18.08 11.26 -25.48
C ALA A 243 -17.80 9.74 -25.46
N ALA A 244 -16.56 9.34 -25.71
CA ALA A 244 -16.18 7.92 -25.70
C ALA A 244 -16.34 7.27 -24.30
N ALA A 245 -15.97 7.98 -23.23
CA ALA A 245 -16.15 7.48 -21.88
C ALA A 245 -17.65 7.39 -21.51
N PHE A 246 -18.44 8.37 -21.90
CA PHE A 246 -19.88 8.37 -21.63
C PHE A 246 -20.61 7.27 -22.42
N GLU A 247 -20.26 7.07 -23.69
CA GLU A 247 -20.77 5.96 -24.51
C GLU A 247 -20.44 4.61 -23.91
N GLN A 248 -19.19 4.44 -23.41
CA GLN A 248 -18.78 3.23 -22.71
C GLN A 248 -19.60 3.01 -21.43
N MET A 249 -19.86 4.06 -20.64
CA MET A 249 -20.71 3.98 -19.46
C MET A 249 -22.15 3.53 -19.82
N ILE A 250 -22.70 4.00 -20.93
CA ILE A 250 -24.01 3.55 -21.45
C ILE A 250 -23.94 2.06 -21.83
N THR A 251 -22.93 1.67 -22.60
CA THR A 251 -22.80 0.31 -23.15
C THR A 251 -22.53 -0.72 -22.05
N SER A 252 -21.66 -0.40 -21.09
CA SER A 252 -21.26 -1.30 -20.02
C SER A 252 -22.13 -1.23 -18.76
N ARG A 253 -23.20 -0.42 -18.73
CA ARG A 253 -23.98 -0.10 -17.53
C ARG A 253 -24.38 -1.30 -16.66
N GLN A 254 -24.79 -2.42 -17.29
CA GLN A 254 -25.13 -3.63 -16.55
C GLN A 254 -23.88 -4.27 -15.92
N ARG A 255 -22.82 -4.42 -16.67
CA ARG A 255 -21.56 -4.95 -16.16
C ARG A 255 -20.96 -4.08 -15.07
N THR A 256 -21.18 -2.77 -15.14
CA THR A 256 -20.72 -1.81 -14.12
C THR A 256 -21.43 -2.07 -12.78
N ILE A 257 -22.77 -2.31 -12.80
CA ILE A 257 -23.49 -2.59 -11.55
C ILE A 257 -23.17 -3.98 -11.00
N ASP A 258 -23.05 -4.99 -11.89
CA ASP A 258 -22.68 -6.33 -11.48
C ASP A 258 -21.29 -6.35 -10.81
N LEU A 259 -20.33 -5.59 -11.36
CA LEU A 259 -19.01 -5.43 -10.76
C LEU A 259 -19.08 -4.65 -9.44
N ARG A 260 -19.83 -3.53 -9.38
CA ARG A 260 -20.01 -2.77 -8.14
C ARG A 260 -20.54 -3.66 -7.01
N ASP A 261 -21.50 -4.50 -7.30
CA ASP A 261 -22.08 -5.41 -6.31
C ASP A 261 -21.02 -6.42 -5.81
N ALA A 262 -20.19 -6.95 -6.72
CA ALA A 262 -19.06 -7.78 -6.35
C ALA A 262 -17.99 -7.00 -5.52
N LEU A 263 -17.80 -5.70 -5.77
CA LEU A 263 -16.90 -4.86 -4.99
C LEU A 263 -17.44 -4.54 -3.59
N VAL A 264 -18.77 -4.42 -3.43
CA VAL A 264 -19.42 -4.26 -2.12
C VAL A 264 -19.26 -5.53 -1.27
N ASP A 265 -19.29 -6.70 -1.90
CA ASP A 265 -19.13 -7.99 -1.24
C ASP A 265 -17.66 -8.47 -1.16
N ALA A 266 -16.69 -7.59 -1.42
CA ALA A 266 -15.27 -7.93 -1.57
C ALA A 266 -14.53 -8.30 -0.28
N ASN A 267 -15.20 -8.37 0.87
CA ASN A 267 -14.56 -8.57 2.19
C ASN A 267 -13.57 -9.73 2.22
N GLY A 268 -12.32 -9.44 2.61
CA GLY A 268 -11.24 -10.42 2.73
C GLY A 268 -10.56 -10.81 1.40
N ALA A 269 -10.94 -10.19 0.29
CA ALA A 269 -10.40 -10.53 -1.03
C ALA A 269 -8.89 -10.27 -1.14
N ALA A 270 -8.40 -9.18 -0.57
CA ALA A 270 -6.98 -8.87 -0.57
C ALA A 270 -6.17 -9.83 0.29
N GLU A 271 -6.69 -10.24 1.44
CA GLU A 271 -6.07 -11.22 2.32
C GLU A 271 -5.96 -12.57 1.61
N GLU A 272 -7.05 -13.05 1.00
CA GLU A 272 -7.06 -14.32 0.27
C GLU A 272 -6.11 -14.29 -0.94
N MET A 273 -6.10 -13.19 -1.71
CA MET A 273 -5.18 -13.02 -2.83
C MET A 273 -3.72 -13.00 -2.34
N ALA A 274 -3.42 -12.27 -1.25
CA ALA A 274 -2.09 -12.25 -0.64
C ALA A 274 -1.69 -13.64 -0.13
N ARG A 275 -2.63 -14.40 0.44
CA ARG A 275 -2.41 -15.78 0.89
C ARG A 275 -2.05 -16.69 -0.28
N ILE A 276 -2.79 -16.64 -1.39
CA ILE A 276 -2.53 -17.45 -2.58
C ILE A 276 -1.17 -17.12 -3.18
N VAL A 277 -0.86 -15.83 -3.39
CA VAL A 277 0.44 -15.38 -3.92
C VAL A 277 1.57 -15.76 -2.96
N GLY A 278 1.34 -15.66 -1.67
CA GLY A 278 2.30 -15.99 -0.63
C GLY A 278 2.52 -17.48 -0.39
N ASP A 279 1.59 -18.35 -0.79
CA ASP A 279 1.73 -19.82 -0.67
C ASP A 279 2.55 -20.42 -1.81
N THR A 280 3.72 -19.81 -2.02
CA THR A 280 4.69 -20.18 -3.04
C THR A 280 6.06 -20.39 -2.42
N LEU A 281 6.99 -21.03 -3.16
CA LEU A 281 8.36 -21.17 -2.71
C LEU A 281 9.03 -19.81 -2.46
N GLU A 282 8.77 -18.83 -3.31
CA GLU A 282 9.26 -17.46 -3.16
C GLU A 282 8.70 -16.81 -1.87
N GLY A 283 7.40 -16.97 -1.62
CA GLY A 283 6.77 -16.52 -0.37
C GLY A 283 7.38 -17.19 0.86
N ALA A 284 7.68 -18.50 0.79
CA ALA A 284 8.36 -19.21 1.87
C ALA A 284 9.77 -18.64 2.15
N PHE A 285 10.54 -18.31 1.11
CA PHE A 285 11.85 -17.67 1.26
C PHE A 285 11.73 -16.26 1.85
N LYS A 286 10.78 -15.45 1.40
CA LYS A 286 10.52 -14.12 1.97
C LYS A 286 10.17 -14.20 3.46
N ARG A 287 9.28 -15.14 3.86
CA ARG A 287 8.98 -15.39 5.29
C ARG A 287 10.21 -15.81 6.09
N LEU A 288 11.05 -16.70 5.56
CA LEU A 288 12.29 -17.11 6.22
C LEU A 288 13.25 -15.93 6.42
N GLN A 289 13.38 -15.07 5.42
CA GLN A 289 14.18 -13.85 5.50
C GLN A 289 13.64 -12.89 6.59
N SER A 290 12.33 -12.65 6.60
CA SER A 290 11.67 -11.80 7.60
C SER A 290 11.84 -12.36 9.02
N ALA A 291 11.63 -13.67 9.21
CA ALA A 291 11.83 -14.34 10.49
C ALA A 291 13.29 -14.25 10.96
N THR A 292 14.25 -14.40 10.03
CA THR A 292 15.67 -14.26 10.36
C THR A 292 16.02 -12.85 10.80
N GLN A 293 15.53 -11.84 10.11
CA GLN A 293 15.72 -10.43 10.51
C GLN A 293 15.04 -10.12 11.84
N GLY A 294 13.81 -10.60 12.05
CA GLY A 294 13.11 -10.45 13.32
C GLY A 294 13.90 -11.05 14.49
N PHE A 295 14.48 -12.24 14.29
CA PHE A 295 15.37 -12.86 15.27
C PHE A 295 16.63 -12.02 15.54
N GLN A 296 17.26 -11.47 14.50
CA GLN A 296 18.44 -10.60 14.64
C GLN A 296 18.13 -9.32 15.42
N ILE A 297 16.97 -8.70 15.17
CA ILE A 297 16.51 -7.50 15.91
C ILE A 297 16.30 -7.87 17.40
N ALA A 298 15.53 -8.92 17.68
CA ALA A 298 15.28 -9.37 19.05
C ALA A 298 16.56 -9.75 19.79
N PHE A 299 17.50 -10.39 19.13
CA PHE A 299 18.82 -10.71 19.67
C PHE A 299 19.59 -9.45 20.06
N MET A 300 19.63 -8.45 19.20
CA MET A 300 20.33 -7.18 19.48
C MET A 300 19.63 -6.35 20.55
N GLU A 301 18.29 -6.31 20.60
CA GLU A 301 17.54 -5.66 21.71
C GLU A 301 17.92 -6.25 23.05
N LYS A 302 18.10 -7.57 23.14
CA LYS A 302 18.39 -8.26 24.39
C LYS A 302 19.89 -8.23 24.76
N PHE A 303 20.77 -8.40 23.79
CA PHE A 303 22.21 -8.61 24.02
C PHE A 303 23.08 -7.45 23.53
N GLY A 304 22.55 -6.48 22.79
CA GLY A 304 23.33 -5.40 22.18
C GLY A 304 24.09 -4.55 23.20
N GLY A 305 23.50 -4.29 24.38
CA GLY A 305 24.19 -3.58 25.46
C GLY A 305 25.43 -4.31 25.96
N ALA A 306 25.34 -5.62 26.16
CA ALA A 306 26.47 -6.44 26.57
C ALA A 306 27.55 -6.52 25.45
N LEU A 307 27.14 -6.67 24.20
CA LEU A 307 28.05 -6.66 23.06
C LEU A 307 28.78 -5.32 22.92
N LYS A 308 28.10 -4.21 23.15
CA LYS A 308 28.70 -2.87 23.14
C LYS A 308 29.80 -2.76 24.21
N ILE A 309 29.52 -3.17 25.45
CA ILE A 309 30.52 -3.15 26.55
C ILE A 309 31.75 -3.99 26.19
N ILE A 310 31.56 -5.19 25.62
CA ILE A 310 32.67 -6.05 25.20
C ILE A 310 33.47 -5.38 24.08
N THR A 311 32.80 -4.81 23.09
CA THR A 311 33.46 -4.14 21.97
C THR A 311 34.25 -2.91 22.43
N ASP A 312 33.66 -2.07 23.28
CA ASP A 312 34.31 -0.87 23.81
C ASP A 312 35.50 -1.22 24.70
N SER A 313 35.38 -2.28 25.50
CA SER A 313 36.49 -2.80 26.34
C SER A 313 37.63 -3.32 25.49
N PHE A 314 37.32 -4.05 24.42
CA PHE A 314 38.32 -4.58 23.50
C PHE A 314 39.03 -3.46 22.69
N ALA A 315 38.28 -2.47 22.22
CA ALA A 315 38.85 -1.30 21.56
C ALA A 315 39.77 -0.52 22.50
N THR A 316 39.38 -0.34 23.77
CA THR A 316 40.20 0.30 24.79
C THR A 316 41.49 -0.49 25.04
N PHE A 317 41.41 -1.82 25.08
CA PHE A 317 42.58 -2.70 25.21
C PHE A 317 43.52 -2.58 24.02
N LEU A 318 43.01 -2.60 22.78
CA LEU A 318 43.81 -2.43 21.58
C LEU A 318 44.53 -1.07 21.54
N ASN A 319 43.82 0.01 21.90
CA ASN A 319 44.39 1.36 21.98
C ASN A 319 45.56 1.39 22.96
N LYS A 320 45.41 0.78 24.15
CA LYS A 320 46.51 0.68 25.14
C LYS A 320 47.70 -0.12 24.61
N ILE A 321 47.46 -1.17 23.84
CA ILE A 321 48.56 -1.92 23.17
C ILE A 321 49.24 -1.02 22.14
N THR A 322 48.50 -0.31 21.33
CA THR A 322 49.03 0.63 20.33
C THR A 322 49.88 1.69 21.01
N ASP A 323 49.38 2.34 22.05
CA ASP A 323 50.10 3.33 22.85
C ASP A 323 51.42 2.76 23.44
N PHE A 324 51.38 1.50 23.91
CA PHE A 324 52.56 0.83 24.41
C PHE A 324 53.61 0.55 23.33
N ILE A 325 53.17 0.16 22.12
CA ILE A 325 54.05 -0.11 20.99
C ILE A 325 54.66 1.19 20.44
N GLU A 326 53.90 2.28 20.43
CA GLU A 326 54.32 3.57 19.93
C GLU A 326 55.15 4.38 20.93
N THR A 327 55.21 3.98 22.22
CA THR A 327 56.05 4.61 23.22
C THR A 327 57.53 4.24 22.98
N PRO A 328 58.43 5.20 22.69
CA PRO A 328 59.83 4.88 22.46
C PRO A 328 60.43 4.23 23.71
N LEU A 329 61.13 3.09 23.52
CA LEU A 329 61.96 2.49 24.57
C LEU A 329 63.09 3.48 24.89
N SER A 330 62.95 4.22 25.99
CA SER A 330 63.98 5.15 26.50
C SER A 330 65.11 4.41 27.14
#